data_482d11d23bc39c7acf6be1d94e57ff86
#
_entry.id   482d11d23bc39c7acf6be1d94e57ff86
#
_cell.length_a   1.000
_cell.length_b   1.000
_cell.length_c   1.000
_cell.angle_alpha   90.00
_cell.angle_beta   90.00
_cell.angle_gamma   90.00
#
_symmetry.space_group_name_H-M   'P 1'
#
loop_
_entity.id
_entity.type
_entity.pdbx_description
1 polymer ?
#
loop_
_entity_poly.entity_id
_entity_poly.type
_entity_poly.pdbx_seq_one_letter_code
_entity_poly.pdbx_strand_id
1 'polypeptide(L)'
;MRNSARTTISLVVFLAAWEMIGRSGVFPAPLFPPPSKVAAAMLQMARDRTNWPEAFEWVPVAFRSILALDILVSMERALVGLAVGSLIGIVVGLLTGRIQTLNGYLAPIIQIFRPLPPVAIIPIIIVWFGIGDFSKFFAIAFAVFFPVWINAHLGAQKIPPSFIWGAMSLKADRSAIMRKVIFPGALPFIVAGLRNGVAIAFVMVYVSELAGASSGIGYEINASYLAYRVDRMFAALIVLGAMGALTDLGVTKGLYALFPWLKYASQK
;
A
#
# COMPACT_ATOMS: atom_id res chain seq x y z
N MET A 1 -4.32 -23.28 -17.71
CA MET A 1 -5.56 -22.96 -18.42
C MET A 1 -6.83 -23.23 -17.60
N ARG A 2 -6.95 -24.35 -16.85
CA ARG A 2 -8.18 -24.69 -16.06
C ARG A 2 -8.46 -23.73 -14.90
N ASN A 3 -7.47 -23.07 -14.32
CA ASN A 3 -7.65 -22.08 -13.23
C ASN A 3 -8.13 -20.71 -13.74
N SER A 4 -7.66 -20.27 -14.90
CA SER A 4 -8.10 -18.97 -15.47
C SER A 4 -9.58 -18.97 -15.84
N ALA A 5 -10.07 -20.06 -16.45
CA ALA A 5 -11.49 -20.20 -16.78
C ALA A 5 -12.38 -20.16 -15.52
N ARG A 6 -11.98 -20.83 -14.44
CA ARG A 6 -12.72 -20.79 -13.17
C ARG A 6 -12.78 -19.37 -12.58
N THR A 7 -11.66 -18.67 -12.58
CA THR A 7 -11.59 -17.28 -12.10
C THR A 7 -12.48 -16.36 -12.93
N THR A 8 -12.46 -16.48 -14.25
CA THR A 8 -13.33 -15.69 -15.14
C THR A 8 -14.80 -15.98 -14.88
N ILE A 9 -15.18 -17.25 -14.76
CA ILE A 9 -16.57 -17.64 -14.45
C ILE A 9 -17.01 -17.06 -13.10
N SER A 10 -16.18 -17.17 -12.06
CA SER A 10 -16.52 -16.63 -10.74
C SER A 10 -16.73 -15.11 -10.78
N LEU A 11 -15.88 -14.37 -11.51
CA LEU A 11 -16.03 -12.92 -11.68
C LEU A 11 -17.31 -12.56 -12.44
N VAL A 12 -17.61 -13.26 -13.52
CA VAL A 12 -18.84 -13.03 -14.31
C VAL A 12 -20.07 -13.32 -13.47
N VAL A 13 -20.10 -14.44 -12.74
CA VAL A 13 -21.22 -14.80 -11.86
C VAL A 13 -21.40 -13.75 -10.75
N PHE A 14 -20.29 -13.30 -10.14
CA PHE A 14 -20.34 -12.25 -9.11
C PHE A 14 -20.90 -10.93 -9.66
N LEU A 15 -20.41 -10.46 -10.80
CA LEU A 15 -20.88 -9.22 -11.43
C LEU A 15 -22.35 -9.33 -11.89
N ALA A 16 -22.75 -10.47 -12.44
CA ALA A 16 -24.14 -10.70 -12.83
C ALA A 16 -25.08 -10.73 -11.61
N ALA A 17 -24.67 -11.39 -10.53
CA ALA A 17 -25.43 -11.37 -9.28
C ALA A 17 -25.56 -9.96 -8.71
N TRP A 18 -24.48 -9.19 -8.68
CA TRP A 18 -24.51 -7.79 -8.23
C TRP A 18 -25.42 -6.93 -9.12
N GLU A 19 -25.31 -7.06 -10.45
CA GLU A 19 -26.19 -6.32 -11.37
C GLU A 19 -27.67 -6.67 -11.17
N MET A 20 -28.01 -7.95 -10.98
CA MET A 20 -29.38 -8.41 -10.72
C MET A 20 -29.90 -7.85 -9.39
N ILE A 21 -29.12 -7.94 -8.32
CA ILE A 21 -29.51 -7.41 -7.00
C ILE A 21 -29.68 -5.88 -7.06
N GLY A 22 -28.76 -5.16 -7.71
CA GLY A 22 -28.81 -3.72 -7.85
C GLY A 22 -30.02 -3.20 -8.67
N ARG A 23 -30.54 -4.06 -9.58
CA ARG A 23 -31.74 -3.74 -10.38
C ARG A 23 -33.04 -4.29 -9.81
N SER A 24 -32.99 -5.22 -8.86
CA SER A 24 -34.18 -5.91 -8.34
C SER A 24 -35.15 -5.01 -7.55
N GLY A 25 -34.71 -3.81 -7.13
CA GLY A 25 -35.51 -2.93 -6.26
C GLY A 25 -35.56 -3.36 -4.79
N VAL A 26 -34.89 -4.45 -4.40
CA VAL A 26 -34.78 -4.88 -2.99
C VAL A 26 -34.13 -3.80 -2.12
N PHE A 27 -33.17 -3.09 -2.69
CA PHE A 27 -32.55 -1.93 -2.05
C PHE A 27 -32.94 -0.64 -2.77
N PRO A 28 -33.12 0.47 -2.03
CA PRO A 28 -33.32 1.77 -2.67
C PRO A 28 -32.23 2.07 -3.70
N ALA A 29 -32.62 2.47 -4.90
CA ALA A 29 -31.72 2.64 -6.05
C ALA A 29 -30.47 3.51 -5.80
N PRO A 30 -30.49 4.54 -4.92
CA PRO A 30 -29.29 5.29 -4.58
C PRO A 30 -28.32 4.54 -3.68
N LEU A 31 -28.76 3.57 -2.86
CA LEU A 31 -27.93 2.95 -1.81
C LEU A 31 -27.11 1.75 -2.32
N PHE A 32 -27.61 1.05 -3.34
CA PHE A 32 -26.91 -0.11 -3.90
C PHE A 32 -26.90 -0.05 -5.44
N PRO A 33 -25.99 0.76 -6.03
CA PRO A 33 -25.93 0.93 -7.47
C PRO A 33 -25.44 -0.35 -8.16
N PRO A 34 -26.07 -0.75 -9.29
CA PRO A 34 -25.57 -1.87 -10.09
C PRO A 34 -24.23 -1.53 -10.74
N PRO A 35 -23.38 -2.52 -11.08
CA PRO A 35 -22.09 -2.33 -11.75
C PRO A 35 -22.15 -1.44 -12.98
N SER A 36 -23.22 -1.49 -13.74
CA SER A 36 -23.42 -0.63 -14.92
C SER A 36 -23.48 0.86 -14.57
N LYS A 37 -24.12 1.25 -13.45
CA LYS A 37 -24.14 2.64 -12.95
C LYS A 37 -22.79 3.05 -12.40
N VAL A 38 -22.10 2.16 -11.69
CA VAL A 38 -20.75 2.39 -11.18
C VAL A 38 -19.76 2.64 -12.32
N ALA A 39 -19.84 1.83 -13.40
CA ALA A 39 -19.02 2.04 -14.60
C ALA A 39 -19.33 3.38 -15.29
N ALA A 40 -20.59 3.76 -15.38
CA ALA A 40 -20.99 5.06 -15.93
C ALA A 40 -20.46 6.22 -15.08
N ALA A 41 -20.50 6.12 -13.75
CA ALA A 41 -19.94 7.11 -12.84
C ALA A 41 -18.41 7.22 -12.99
N MET A 42 -17.70 6.10 -13.13
CA MET A 42 -16.25 6.10 -13.39
C MET A 42 -15.91 6.79 -14.72
N LEU A 43 -16.67 6.51 -15.79
CA LEU A 43 -16.49 7.19 -17.07
C LEU A 43 -16.78 8.70 -16.97
N GLN A 44 -17.78 9.09 -16.18
CA GLN A 44 -18.07 10.50 -15.93
C GLN A 44 -16.89 11.18 -15.23
N MET A 45 -16.38 10.61 -14.14
CA MET A 45 -15.19 11.14 -13.42
C MET A 45 -13.96 11.24 -14.33
N ALA A 46 -13.80 10.30 -15.27
CA ALA A 46 -12.72 10.33 -16.27
C ALA A 46 -12.90 11.39 -17.34
N ARG A 47 -14.12 11.93 -17.55
CA ARG A 47 -14.43 12.99 -18.52
C ARG A 47 -14.52 14.37 -17.87
N ASP A 48 -14.94 14.43 -16.60
CA ASP A 48 -15.09 15.69 -15.87
C ASP A 48 -13.72 16.36 -15.73
N ARG A 49 -13.62 17.62 -16.10
CA ARG A 49 -12.40 18.43 -16.04
C ARG A 49 -12.32 19.16 -14.72
N THR A 50 -11.10 19.37 -14.24
CA THR A 50 -10.83 20.14 -13.03
C THR A 50 -9.58 21.00 -13.21
N ASN A 51 -9.37 21.96 -12.33
CA ASN A 51 -8.12 22.73 -12.28
C ASN A 51 -7.00 21.83 -11.79
N TRP A 52 -5.89 21.86 -12.51
CA TRP A 52 -4.73 21.02 -12.20
C TRP A 52 -3.68 21.83 -11.46
N PRO A 53 -3.08 21.26 -10.38
CA PRO A 53 -1.94 21.86 -9.72
C PRO A 53 -0.73 21.94 -10.64
N GLU A 54 0.10 22.98 -10.48
CA GLU A 54 1.35 23.17 -11.25
C GLU A 54 2.27 21.94 -11.20
N ALA A 55 2.30 21.24 -10.04
CA ALA A 55 3.10 20.01 -9.87
C ALA A 55 2.79 18.91 -10.91
N PHE A 56 1.60 18.92 -11.52
CA PHE A 56 1.17 17.90 -12.49
C PHE A 56 0.92 18.49 -13.89
N GLU A 57 1.43 19.68 -14.18
CA GLU A 57 1.26 20.31 -15.50
C GLU A 57 1.89 19.55 -16.67
N TRP A 58 2.85 18.66 -16.37
CA TRP A 58 3.46 17.76 -17.34
C TRP A 58 2.47 16.74 -17.96
N VAL A 59 1.30 16.53 -17.35
CA VAL A 59 0.26 15.66 -17.90
C VAL A 59 -0.43 16.38 -19.07
N PRO A 60 -0.51 15.73 -20.26
CA PRO A 60 -1.19 16.32 -21.40
C PRO A 60 -2.65 16.69 -21.09
N VAL A 61 -3.08 17.86 -21.57
CA VAL A 61 -4.43 18.40 -21.30
C VAL A 61 -5.55 17.42 -21.63
N ALA A 62 -5.35 16.56 -22.64
CA ALA A 62 -6.30 15.53 -23.02
C ALA A 62 -6.65 14.54 -21.88
N PHE A 63 -5.71 14.29 -20.97
CA PHE A 63 -5.87 13.34 -19.85
C PHE A 63 -6.19 14.03 -18.52
N ARG A 64 -6.31 15.35 -18.49
CA ARG A 64 -6.60 16.12 -17.26
C ARG A 64 -8.08 16.00 -16.88
N SER A 65 -8.37 14.99 -16.08
CA SER A 65 -9.71 14.74 -15.51
C SER A 65 -9.64 14.69 -13.97
N ILE A 66 -10.79 14.77 -13.31
CA ILE A 66 -10.89 14.60 -11.84
C ILE A 66 -10.27 13.26 -11.44
N LEU A 67 -10.68 12.18 -12.10
CA LEU A 67 -10.19 10.83 -11.77
C LEU A 67 -8.68 10.71 -11.93
N ALA A 68 -8.11 11.27 -12.99
CA ALA A 68 -6.66 11.20 -13.23
C ALA A 68 -5.87 11.99 -12.18
N LEU A 69 -6.35 13.18 -11.79
CA LEU A 69 -5.75 13.96 -10.72
C LEU A 69 -5.76 13.19 -9.40
N ASP A 70 -6.91 12.66 -9.01
CA ASP A 70 -7.06 11.95 -7.75
C ASP A 70 -6.20 10.68 -7.70
N ILE A 71 -6.08 9.94 -8.82
CA ILE A 71 -5.16 8.81 -8.93
C ILE A 71 -3.71 9.25 -8.72
N LEU A 72 -3.27 10.32 -9.39
CA LEU A 72 -1.88 10.77 -9.29
C LEU A 72 -1.53 11.25 -7.88
N VAL A 73 -2.38 12.05 -7.28
CA VAL A 73 -2.18 12.57 -5.92
C VAL A 73 -2.16 11.45 -4.88
N SER A 74 -3.13 10.53 -4.94
CA SER A 74 -3.16 9.39 -4.02
C SER A 74 -1.99 8.43 -4.24
N MET A 75 -1.57 8.23 -5.50
CA MET A 75 -0.41 7.39 -5.83
C MET A 75 0.89 8.00 -5.32
N GLU A 76 1.10 9.30 -5.48
CA GLU A 76 2.25 10.00 -4.91
C GLU A 76 2.32 9.81 -3.40
N ARG A 77 1.22 10.05 -2.69
CA ARG A 77 1.14 9.86 -1.23
C ARG A 77 1.44 8.43 -0.82
N ALA A 78 0.84 7.46 -1.52
CA ALA A 78 1.08 6.04 -1.27
C ALA A 78 2.55 5.68 -1.45
N LEU A 79 3.15 6.07 -2.59
CA LEU A 79 4.52 5.69 -2.93
C LEU A 79 5.55 6.34 -2.02
N VAL A 80 5.41 7.63 -1.71
CA VAL A 80 6.32 8.33 -0.79
C VAL A 80 6.24 7.73 0.61
N GLY A 81 5.03 7.57 1.15
CA GLY A 81 4.84 6.97 2.48
C GLY A 81 5.33 5.52 2.54
N LEU A 82 5.03 4.72 1.50
CA LEU A 82 5.51 3.34 1.38
C LEU A 82 7.04 3.28 1.32
N ALA A 83 7.68 4.13 0.52
CA ALA A 83 9.13 4.14 0.37
C ALA A 83 9.83 4.50 1.70
N VAL A 84 9.39 5.58 2.36
CA VAL A 84 9.97 6.04 3.63
C VAL A 84 9.75 5.01 4.74
N GLY A 85 8.51 4.56 4.94
CA GLY A 85 8.17 3.58 5.97
C GLY A 85 8.89 2.24 5.75
N SER A 86 9.00 1.80 4.49
CA SER A 86 9.70 0.57 4.14
C SER A 86 11.21 0.68 4.35
N LEU A 87 11.82 1.78 3.94
CA LEU A 87 13.26 1.99 4.11
C LEU A 87 13.65 1.93 5.58
N ILE A 88 12.94 2.69 6.43
CA ILE A 88 13.17 2.71 7.87
C ILE A 88 12.88 1.33 8.48
N GLY A 89 11.76 0.71 8.09
CA GLY A 89 11.35 -0.61 8.57
C GLY A 89 12.37 -1.71 8.25
N ILE A 90 12.91 -1.73 7.02
CA ILE A 90 13.94 -2.70 6.60
C ILE A 90 15.22 -2.48 7.40
N VAL A 91 15.71 -1.24 7.48
CA VAL A 91 16.97 -0.94 8.16
C VAL A 91 16.87 -1.29 9.65
N VAL A 92 15.85 -0.78 10.34
CA VAL A 92 15.64 -1.03 11.78
C VAL A 92 15.36 -2.52 12.02
N GLY A 93 14.59 -3.17 11.12
CA GLY A 93 14.28 -4.60 11.22
C GLY A 93 15.53 -5.48 11.12
N LEU A 94 16.37 -5.26 10.12
CA LEU A 94 17.61 -6.02 9.96
C LEU A 94 18.57 -5.79 11.14
N LEU A 95 18.72 -4.55 11.59
CA LEU A 95 19.58 -4.22 12.72
C LEU A 95 19.09 -4.84 14.02
N THR A 96 17.80 -4.70 14.35
CA THR A 96 17.22 -5.30 15.58
C THR A 96 17.17 -6.82 15.49
N GLY A 97 16.98 -7.40 14.30
CA GLY A 97 17.01 -8.86 14.12
C GLY A 97 18.41 -9.47 14.32
N ARG A 98 19.48 -8.67 14.20
CA ARG A 98 20.86 -9.16 14.23
C ARG A 98 21.68 -8.68 15.42
N ILE A 99 21.44 -7.46 15.89
CA ILE A 99 22.20 -6.86 17.01
C ILE A 99 21.34 -6.98 18.27
N GLN A 100 21.67 -7.94 19.11
CA GLN A 100 20.90 -8.26 20.33
C GLN A 100 20.78 -7.06 21.28
N THR A 101 21.84 -6.29 21.44
CA THR A 101 21.83 -5.05 22.28
C THR A 101 20.82 -4.05 21.74
N LEU A 102 20.82 -3.79 20.43
CA LEU A 102 19.89 -2.85 19.80
C LEU A 102 18.44 -3.37 19.88
N ASN A 103 18.26 -4.67 19.72
CA ASN A 103 16.97 -5.31 19.91
C ASN A 103 16.42 -5.12 21.32
N GLY A 104 17.26 -5.28 22.33
CA GLY A 104 16.86 -5.09 23.73
C GLY A 104 16.34 -3.69 24.05
N TYR A 105 16.84 -2.67 23.37
CA TYR A 105 16.40 -1.29 23.57
C TYR A 105 15.22 -0.90 22.66
N LEU A 106 15.27 -1.23 21.37
CA LEU A 106 14.28 -0.75 20.40
C LEU A 106 13.03 -1.60 20.32
N ALA A 107 13.15 -2.93 20.42
CA ALA A 107 12.00 -3.82 20.27
C ALA A 107 10.89 -3.57 21.30
N PRO A 108 11.15 -3.34 22.59
CA PRO A 108 10.10 -3.02 23.56
C PRO A 108 9.34 -1.75 23.19
N ILE A 109 10.07 -0.70 22.76
CA ILE A 109 9.48 0.59 22.34
C ILE A 109 8.57 0.37 21.13
N ILE A 110 9.08 -0.30 20.09
CA ILE A 110 8.31 -0.55 18.87
C ILE A 110 7.07 -1.42 19.16
N GLN A 111 7.20 -2.40 20.07
CA GLN A 111 6.08 -3.27 20.45
C GLN A 111 4.98 -2.53 21.23
N ILE A 112 5.29 -1.46 21.96
CA ILE A 112 4.29 -0.60 22.62
C ILE A 112 3.49 0.18 21.57
N PHE A 113 4.14 0.68 20.52
CA PHE A 113 3.45 1.45 19.48
C PHE A 113 2.72 0.58 18.44
N ARG A 114 3.15 -0.67 18.25
CA ARG A 114 2.59 -1.57 17.25
C ARG A 114 1.08 -1.82 17.34
N PRO A 115 0.47 -2.02 18.54
CA PRO A 115 -0.97 -2.25 18.67
C PRO A 115 -1.80 -0.98 18.51
N LEU A 116 -1.19 0.21 18.44
CA LEU A 116 -1.93 1.44 18.21
C LEU A 116 -2.52 1.44 16.81
N PRO A 117 -3.85 1.61 16.66
CA PRO A 117 -4.44 1.75 15.33
C PRO A 117 -3.86 2.98 14.62
N PRO A 118 -3.22 2.82 13.44
CA PRO A 118 -2.61 3.97 12.75
C PRO A 118 -3.62 5.08 12.43
N VAL A 119 -4.89 4.70 12.23
CA VAL A 119 -5.99 5.64 12.01
C VAL A 119 -6.20 6.58 13.20
N ALA A 120 -6.06 6.09 14.42
CA ALA A 120 -6.26 6.88 15.64
C ALA A 120 -5.18 7.96 15.86
N ILE A 121 -4.03 7.85 15.20
CA ILE A 121 -2.92 8.81 15.32
C ILE A 121 -3.09 9.99 14.35
N ILE A 122 -3.94 9.88 13.32
CA ILE A 122 -4.11 10.92 12.30
C ILE A 122 -4.42 12.31 12.89
N PRO A 123 -5.36 12.47 13.86
CA PRO A 123 -5.61 13.78 14.45
C PRO A 123 -4.37 14.38 15.12
N ILE A 124 -3.56 13.56 15.76
CA ILE A 124 -2.31 14.01 16.42
C ILE A 124 -1.29 14.46 15.35
N ILE A 125 -1.16 13.70 14.27
CA ILE A 125 -0.28 14.03 13.14
C ILE A 125 -0.69 15.38 12.52
N ILE A 126 -1.99 15.62 12.37
CA ILE A 126 -2.51 16.90 11.84
C ILE A 126 -2.21 18.05 12.79
N VAL A 127 -2.33 17.85 14.10
CA VAL A 127 -1.98 18.88 15.09
C VAL A 127 -0.49 19.21 15.05
N TRP A 128 0.38 18.22 14.83
CA TRP A 128 1.84 18.44 14.79
C TRP A 128 2.33 19.05 13.47
N PHE A 129 1.80 18.60 12.35
CA PHE A 129 2.32 18.91 11.02
C PHE A 129 1.36 19.73 10.15
N GLY A 130 0.14 20.01 10.64
CA GLY A 130 -0.87 20.73 9.88
C GLY A 130 -1.61 19.85 8.86
N ILE A 131 -2.59 20.48 8.19
CA ILE A 131 -3.35 19.87 7.10
C ILE A 131 -2.55 20.03 5.80
N GLY A 132 -1.72 19.05 5.46
CA GLY A 132 -0.88 19.10 4.26
C GLY A 132 -0.49 17.70 3.80
N ASP A 133 0.28 17.61 2.71
CA ASP A 133 0.71 16.30 2.19
C ASP A 133 1.76 15.65 3.10
N PHE A 134 2.56 16.45 3.81
CA PHE A 134 3.54 15.91 4.76
C PHE A 134 2.89 15.09 5.87
N SER A 135 1.76 15.54 6.43
CA SER A 135 1.01 14.77 7.44
C SER A 135 0.51 13.44 6.90
N LYS A 136 0.09 13.41 5.62
CA LYS A 136 -0.36 12.19 4.93
C LYS A 136 0.79 11.23 4.68
N PHE A 137 1.94 11.74 4.17
CA PHE A 137 3.15 10.95 3.99
C PHE A 137 3.62 10.31 5.29
N PHE A 138 3.64 11.10 6.38
CA PHE A 138 4.03 10.61 7.70
C PHE A 138 3.08 9.53 8.22
N ALA A 139 1.77 9.74 8.11
CA ALA A 139 0.77 8.77 8.55
C ALA A 139 0.90 7.43 7.82
N ILE A 140 1.10 7.46 6.50
CA ILE A 140 1.30 6.26 5.68
C ILE A 140 2.62 5.59 6.06
N ALA A 141 3.72 6.35 6.16
CA ALA A 141 5.04 5.82 6.52
C ALA A 141 5.04 5.16 7.90
N PHE A 142 4.40 5.80 8.88
CA PHE A 142 4.24 5.26 10.22
C PHE A 142 3.54 3.91 10.21
N ALA A 143 2.43 3.79 9.48
CA ALA A 143 1.68 2.55 9.42
C ALA A 143 2.43 1.42 8.68
N VAL A 144 3.13 1.75 7.59
CA VAL A 144 3.93 0.82 6.78
C VAL A 144 5.15 0.31 7.54
N PHE A 145 5.73 1.14 8.41
CA PHE A 145 6.92 0.78 9.18
C PHE A 145 6.78 -0.55 9.93
N PHE A 146 5.68 -0.78 10.64
CA PHE A 146 5.53 -1.95 11.53
C PHE A 146 5.52 -3.29 10.80
N PRO A 147 4.70 -3.52 9.74
CA PRO A 147 4.71 -4.80 9.03
C PRO A 147 6.04 -5.03 8.31
N VAL A 148 6.70 -3.99 7.82
CA VAL A 148 8.00 -4.12 7.16
C VAL A 148 9.08 -4.42 8.20
N TRP A 149 9.10 -3.69 9.32
CA TRP A 149 10.04 -3.93 10.41
C TRP A 149 9.97 -5.36 10.93
N ILE A 150 8.78 -5.87 11.27
CA ILE A 150 8.67 -7.21 11.86
C ILE A 150 9.11 -8.30 10.89
N ASN A 151 8.77 -8.17 9.61
CA ASN A 151 9.19 -9.15 8.61
C ASN A 151 10.71 -9.10 8.37
N ALA A 152 11.31 -7.93 8.26
CA ALA A 152 12.76 -7.78 8.11
C ALA A 152 13.52 -8.31 9.36
N HIS A 153 13.00 -8.02 10.55
CA HIS A 153 13.52 -8.52 11.82
C HIS A 153 13.51 -10.05 11.88
N LEU A 154 12.36 -10.67 11.62
CA LEU A 154 12.24 -12.13 11.57
C LEU A 154 13.12 -12.74 10.48
N GLY A 155 13.21 -12.10 9.31
CA GLY A 155 14.08 -12.54 8.24
C GLY A 155 15.55 -12.58 8.65
N ALA A 156 16.03 -11.54 9.33
CA ALA A 156 17.40 -11.47 9.81
C ALA A 156 17.68 -12.53 10.92
N GLN A 157 16.71 -12.83 11.77
CA GLN A 157 16.85 -13.85 12.82
C GLN A 157 16.90 -15.28 12.27
N LYS A 158 16.15 -15.58 11.22
CA LYS A 158 16.02 -16.92 10.65
C LYS A 158 17.24 -17.40 9.86
N ILE A 159 18.23 -16.56 9.64
CA ILE A 159 19.45 -16.96 8.93
C ILE A 159 20.28 -17.90 9.82
N PRO A 160 20.55 -19.14 9.36
CA PRO A 160 21.35 -20.10 10.12
C PRO A 160 22.72 -19.55 10.52
N PRO A 161 23.19 -19.74 11.77
CA PRO A 161 24.50 -19.27 12.22
C PRO A 161 25.66 -19.79 11.37
N SER A 162 25.53 -20.95 10.76
CA SER A 162 26.55 -21.55 9.90
C SER A 162 26.97 -20.67 8.72
N PHE A 163 26.02 -19.96 8.10
CA PHE A 163 26.34 -19.00 7.01
C PHE A 163 27.20 -17.83 7.51
N ILE A 164 26.96 -17.40 8.75
CA ILE A 164 27.70 -16.30 9.36
C ILE A 164 29.09 -16.76 9.76
N TRP A 165 29.21 -17.93 10.37
CA TRP A 165 30.50 -18.54 10.73
C TRP A 165 31.33 -18.82 9.46
N GLY A 166 30.70 -19.32 8.40
CA GLY A 166 31.37 -19.49 7.11
C GLY A 166 31.93 -18.16 6.55
N ALA A 167 31.14 -17.10 6.59
CA ALA A 167 31.61 -15.79 6.16
C ALA A 167 32.76 -15.24 7.05
N MET A 168 32.67 -15.44 8.39
CA MET A 168 33.71 -15.05 9.32
C MET A 168 35.01 -15.83 9.09
N SER A 169 34.94 -17.13 8.75
CA SER A 169 36.10 -17.95 8.40
C SER A 169 36.80 -17.43 7.14
N LEU A 170 36.06 -16.78 6.24
CA LEU A 170 36.60 -16.08 5.07
C LEU A 170 37.05 -14.64 5.38
N LYS A 171 37.19 -14.28 6.66
CA LYS A 171 37.60 -12.95 7.15
C LYS A 171 36.67 -11.82 6.69
N ALA A 172 35.38 -12.12 6.43
CA ALA A 172 34.39 -11.08 6.10
C ALA A 172 34.14 -10.18 7.33
N ASP A 173 34.16 -8.88 7.11
CA ASP A 173 33.82 -7.90 8.13
C ASP A 173 32.30 -7.86 8.39
N ARG A 174 31.88 -7.19 9.46
CA ARG A 174 30.46 -7.10 9.86
C ARG A 174 29.58 -6.48 8.75
N SER A 175 30.11 -5.52 8.00
CA SER A 175 29.39 -4.87 6.91
C SER A 175 29.21 -5.81 5.72
N ALA A 176 30.25 -6.59 5.37
CA ALA A 176 30.16 -7.62 4.33
C ALA A 176 29.16 -8.72 4.70
N ILE A 177 29.17 -9.17 5.96
CA ILE A 177 28.20 -10.15 6.46
C ILE A 177 26.77 -9.59 6.35
N MET A 178 26.52 -8.33 6.75
CA MET A 178 25.22 -7.71 6.63
C MET A 178 24.76 -7.63 5.18
N ARG A 179 25.60 -7.17 4.26
CA ARG A 179 25.24 -6.93 2.85
C ARG A 179 25.19 -8.21 2.01
N LYS A 180 26.09 -9.18 2.24
CA LYS A 180 26.25 -10.36 1.39
C LYS A 180 25.57 -11.62 1.94
N VAL A 181 25.26 -11.68 3.24
CA VAL A 181 24.65 -12.85 3.87
C VAL A 181 23.26 -12.50 4.44
N ILE A 182 23.20 -11.51 5.34
CA ILE A 182 21.98 -11.22 6.10
C ILE A 182 20.92 -10.59 5.19
N PHE A 183 21.24 -9.51 4.50
CA PHE A 183 20.28 -8.82 3.63
C PHE A 183 19.72 -9.75 2.53
N PRO A 184 20.54 -10.47 1.74
CA PRO A 184 20.01 -11.41 0.76
C PRO A 184 19.20 -12.55 1.39
N GLY A 185 19.64 -13.10 2.51
CA GLY A 185 18.93 -14.16 3.20
C GLY A 185 17.58 -13.72 3.80
N ALA A 186 17.46 -12.46 4.18
CA ALA A 186 16.21 -11.88 4.69
C ALA A 186 15.25 -11.41 3.59
N LEU A 187 15.68 -11.31 2.33
CA LEU A 187 14.87 -10.77 1.22
C LEU A 187 13.49 -11.44 1.06
N PRO A 188 13.30 -12.77 1.17
CA PRO A 188 11.97 -13.37 1.09
C PRO A 188 10.99 -12.82 2.13
N PHE A 189 11.49 -12.56 3.33
CA PHE A 189 10.70 -11.97 4.42
C PHE A 189 10.44 -10.47 4.18
N ILE A 190 11.45 -9.75 3.69
CA ILE A 190 11.31 -8.33 3.34
C ILE A 190 10.24 -8.17 2.26
N VAL A 191 10.22 -9.03 1.24
CA VAL A 191 9.16 -9.01 0.20
C VAL A 191 7.78 -9.20 0.82
N ALA A 192 7.63 -10.16 1.74
CA ALA A 192 6.36 -10.37 2.43
C ALA A 192 5.96 -9.14 3.27
N GLY A 193 6.93 -8.51 3.93
CA GLY A 193 6.73 -7.26 4.68
C GLY A 193 6.31 -6.09 3.79
N LEU A 194 6.96 -5.94 2.64
CA LEU A 194 6.62 -4.90 1.66
C LEU A 194 5.21 -5.07 1.08
N ARG A 195 4.80 -6.29 0.76
CA ARG A 195 3.44 -6.57 0.28
C ARG A 195 2.38 -6.24 1.32
N ASN A 196 2.61 -6.59 2.58
CA ASN A 196 1.76 -6.17 3.69
C ASN A 196 1.77 -4.64 3.86
N GLY A 197 2.94 -4.01 3.67
CA GLY A 197 3.11 -2.57 3.68
C GLY A 197 2.29 -1.88 2.60
N VAL A 198 2.26 -2.43 1.37
CA VAL A 198 1.41 -1.89 0.27
C VAL A 198 -0.06 -1.91 0.66
N ALA A 199 -0.57 -3.02 1.19
CA ALA A 199 -1.97 -3.12 1.59
C ALA A 199 -2.32 -2.05 2.65
N ILE A 200 -1.48 -1.89 3.67
CA ILE A 200 -1.67 -0.89 4.73
C ILE A 200 -1.51 0.54 4.18
N ALA A 201 -0.60 0.77 3.24
CA ALA A 201 -0.41 2.09 2.63
C ALA A 201 -1.70 2.60 1.98
N PHE A 202 -2.40 1.77 1.20
CA PHE A 202 -3.65 2.18 0.55
C PHE A 202 -4.82 2.35 1.53
N VAL A 203 -4.87 1.58 2.62
CA VAL A 203 -5.81 1.86 3.72
C VAL A 203 -5.52 3.24 4.32
N MET A 204 -4.25 3.55 4.56
CA MET A 204 -3.85 4.84 5.16
C MET A 204 -3.99 6.01 4.21
N VAL A 205 -3.80 5.83 2.89
CA VAL A 205 -4.13 6.85 1.88
C VAL A 205 -5.59 7.26 2.04
N TYR A 206 -6.52 6.29 1.99
CA TYR A 206 -7.94 6.56 2.14
C TYR A 206 -8.23 7.35 3.43
N VAL A 207 -7.76 6.87 4.58
CA VAL A 207 -8.08 7.48 5.88
C VAL A 207 -7.42 8.84 6.05
N SER A 208 -6.18 9.03 5.60
CA SER A 208 -5.48 10.31 5.70
C SER A 208 -6.08 11.37 4.77
N GLU A 209 -6.64 10.97 3.63
CA GLU A 209 -7.32 11.86 2.70
C GLU A 209 -8.71 12.27 3.21
N LEU A 210 -9.42 11.39 3.94
CA LEU A 210 -10.65 11.75 4.65
C LEU A 210 -10.42 12.90 5.64
N ALA A 211 -9.25 12.97 6.25
CA ALA A 211 -8.94 13.90 7.33
C ALA A 211 -8.42 15.27 6.84
N GLY A 212 -8.92 15.79 5.72
CA GLY A 212 -8.63 17.15 5.27
C GLY A 212 -7.80 17.24 3.99
N ALA A 213 -8.00 16.33 3.04
CA ALA A 213 -7.50 16.51 1.68
C ALA A 213 -8.47 17.36 0.83
N SER A 214 -7.95 18.01 -0.19
CA SER A 214 -8.71 18.71 -1.24
C SER A 214 -8.71 17.96 -2.59
N SER A 215 -7.97 16.86 -2.67
CA SER A 215 -7.85 15.99 -3.85
C SER A 215 -7.35 14.60 -3.44
N GLY A 216 -7.61 13.62 -4.28
CA GLY A 216 -7.24 12.22 -4.07
C GLY A 216 -8.46 11.30 -4.04
N ILE A 217 -8.23 9.99 -4.25
CA ILE A 217 -9.32 9.00 -4.33
C ILE A 217 -10.09 8.89 -3.01
N GLY A 218 -9.42 9.01 -1.85
CA GLY A 218 -10.08 9.03 -0.55
C GLY A 218 -10.92 10.30 -0.35
N TYR A 219 -10.43 11.44 -0.82
CA TYR A 219 -11.22 12.67 -0.85
C TYR A 219 -12.48 12.52 -1.73
N GLU A 220 -12.34 11.97 -2.95
CA GLU A 220 -13.49 11.74 -3.85
C GLU A 220 -14.53 10.79 -3.23
N ILE A 221 -14.10 9.73 -2.53
CA ILE A 221 -15.01 8.85 -1.78
C ILE A 221 -15.81 9.65 -0.75
N ASN A 222 -15.14 10.53 0.02
CA ASN A 222 -15.80 11.35 1.04
C ASN A 222 -16.71 12.41 0.44
N ALA A 223 -16.27 13.10 -0.59
CA ALA A 223 -17.08 14.10 -1.31
C ALA A 223 -18.34 13.44 -1.90
N SER A 224 -18.21 12.27 -2.49
CA SER A 224 -19.31 11.48 -3.02
C SER A 224 -20.26 10.99 -1.92
N TYR A 225 -19.73 10.61 -0.74
CA TYR A 225 -20.53 10.26 0.44
C TYR A 225 -21.40 11.44 0.89
N LEU A 226 -20.81 12.62 1.05
CA LEU A 226 -21.54 13.83 1.47
C LEU A 226 -22.58 14.29 0.43
N ALA A 227 -22.34 13.99 -0.85
CA ALA A 227 -23.27 14.25 -1.94
C ALA A 227 -24.31 13.15 -2.19
N TYR A 228 -24.33 12.09 -1.36
CA TYR A 228 -25.17 10.89 -1.56
C TYR A 228 -25.00 10.22 -2.93
N ARG A 229 -23.81 10.38 -3.55
CA ARG A 229 -23.45 9.77 -4.85
C ARG A 229 -22.75 8.42 -4.64
N VAL A 230 -23.52 7.43 -4.18
CA VAL A 230 -23.01 6.10 -3.86
C VAL A 230 -22.40 5.40 -5.10
N ASP A 231 -22.90 5.71 -6.28
CA ASP A 231 -22.34 5.27 -7.57
C ASP A 231 -20.86 5.72 -7.76
N ARG A 232 -20.55 6.98 -7.43
CA ARG A 232 -19.18 7.52 -7.45
C ARG A 232 -18.32 6.96 -6.32
N MET A 233 -18.90 6.75 -5.14
CA MET A 233 -18.19 6.11 -4.02
C MET A 233 -17.67 4.72 -4.41
N PHE A 234 -18.53 3.88 -4.99
CA PHE A 234 -18.12 2.55 -5.47
C PHE A 234 -17.10 2.63 -6.59
N ALA A 235 -17.25 3.58 -7.52
CA ALA A 235 -16.28 3.80 -8.58
C ALA A 235 -14.89 4.15 -8.03
N ALA A 236 -14.81 5.12 -7.12
CA ALA A 236 -13.56 5.52 -6.47
C ALA A 236 -12.97 4.40 -5.60
N LEU A 237 -13.79 3.62 -4.89
CA LEU A 237 -13.34 2.46 -4.10
C LEU A 237 -12.71 1.37 -4.99
N ILE A 238 -13.31 1.07 -6.15
CA ILE A 238 -12.75 0.13 -7.12
C ILE A 238 -11.41 0.63 -7.66
N VAL A 239 -11.32 1.93 -7.97
CA VAL A 239 -10.05 2.54 -8.42
C VAL A 239 -8.99 2.43 -7.34
N LEU A 240 -9.30 2.75 -6.08
CA LEU A 240 -8.38 2.61 -4.95
C LEU A 240 -7.87 1.17 -4.81
N GLY A 241 -8.78 0.19 -4.88
CA GLY A 241 -8.42 -1.23 -4.86
C GLY A 241 -7.53 -1.65 -6.02
N ALA A 242 -7.83 -1.17 -7.23
CA ALA A 242 -7.01 -1.42 -8.42
C ALA A 242 -5.61 -0.79 -8.29
N MET A 243 -5.49 0.43 -7.76
CA MET A 243 -4.22 1.08 -7.47
C MET A 243 -3.38 0.25 -6.50
N GLY A 244 -3.98 -0.23 -5.40
CA GLY A 244 -3.30 -1.11 -4.44
C GLY A 244 -2.81 -2.40 -5.07
N ALA A 245 -3.67 -3.08 -5.85
CA ALA A 245 -3.33 -4.32 -6.54
C ALA A 245 -2.21 -4.12 -7.58
N LEU A 246 -2.27 -3.05 -8.36
CA LEU A 246 -1.24 -2.73 -9.36
C LEU A 246 0.09 -2.39 -8.68
N THR A 247 0.06 -1.68 -7.55
CA THR A 247 1.26 -1.36 -6.77
C THR A 247 1.88 -2.64 -6.18
N ASP A 248 1.09 -3.55 -5.60
CA ASP A 248 1.60 -4.85 -5.11
C ASP A 248 2.23 -5.68 -6.22
N LEU A 249 1.57 -5.73 -7.39
CA LEU A 249 2.12 -6.39 -8.57
C LEU A 249 3.44 -5.73 -9.06
N GLY A 250 3.49 -4.40 -9.07
CA GLY A 250 4.67 -3.63 -9.46
C GLY A 250 5.84 -3.87 -8.51
N VAL A 251 5.62 -3.77 -7.21
CA VAL A 251 6.63 -4.03 -6.17
C VAL A 251 7.13 -5.47 -6.27
N THR A 252 6.22 -6.44 -6.37
CA THR A 252 6.57 -7.86 -6.43
C THR A 252 7.37 -8.19 -7.71
N LYS A 253 6.91 -7.73 -8.87
CA LYS A 253 7.61 -7.95 -10.15
C LYS A 253 8.96 -7.24 -10.18
N GLY A 254 9.04 -6.00 -9.67
CA GLY A 254 10.28 -5.25 -9.57
C GLY A 254 11.32 -5.96 -8.71
N LEU A 255 10.93 -6.47 -7.55
CA LEU A 255 11.82 -7.24 -6.67
C LEU A 255 12.28 -8.55 -7.30
N TYR A 256 11.40 -9.27 -8.01
CA TYR A 256 11.80 -10.49 -8.73
C TYR A 256 12.66 -10.22 -9.97
N ALA A 257 12.60 -9.02 -10.55
CA ALA A 257 13.49 -8.61 -11.62
C ALA A 257 14.89 -8.25 -11.06
N LEU A 258 14.94 -7.54 -9.92
CA LEU A 258 16.19 -7.18 -9.25
C LEU A 258 16.88 -8.39 -8.60
N PHE A 259 16.10 -9.35 -8.09
CA PHE A 259 16.58 -10.53 -7.38
C PHE A 259 15.94 -11.82 -7.96
N PRO A 260 16.37 -12.29 -9.14
CA PRO A 260 15.73 -13.42 -9.85
C PRO A 260 15.65 -14.72 -9.04
N TRP A 261 16.58 -14.95 -8.13
CA TRP A 261 16.62 -16.14 -7.27
C TRP A 261 15.45 -16.22 -6.26
N LEU A 262 14.79 -15.11 -5.96
CA LEU A 262 13.60 -15.08 -5.10
C LEU A 262 12.45 -15.95 -5.63
N LYS A 263 12.35 -16.12 -6.97
CA LYS A 263 11.34 -16.99 -7.59
C LYS A 263 11.47 -18.46 -7.16
N TYR A 264 12.69 -18.89 -6.90
CA TYR A 264 12.97 -20.27 -6.46
C TYR A 264 12.79 -20.44 -4.95
N ALA A 265 13.01 -19.39 -4.17
CA ALA A 265 12.83 -19.42 -2.71
C ALA A 265 11.35 -19.46 -2.29
N SER A 266 10.43 -18.99 -3.12
CA SER A 266 8.99 -18.95 -2.84
C SER A 266 8.25 -20.27 -3.17
N GLN A 267 8.93 -21.27 -3.75
CA GLN A 267 8.34 -22.56 -4.16
C GLN A 267 8.54 -23.69 -3.14
N LYS A 268 9.22 -23.41 -2.04
CA LYS A 268 9.37 -24.32 -0.90
C LYS A 268 8.53 -23.85 0.27
#